data_0672bd78cede70924d725ffc626b5a84
#
_entry.id   0672bd78cede70924d725ffc626b5a84
#
_cell.length_a   1.000
_cell.length_b   1.000
_cell.length_c   1.000
_cell.angle_alpha   90.00
_cell.angle_beta   90.00
_cell.angle_gamma   90.00
#
_symmetry.space_group_name_H-M   'P 1'
#
loop_
_entity.id
_entity.type
_entity.pdbx_description
1 polymer ?
#
loop_
_entity_poly.entity_id
_entity_poly.type
_entity_poly.pdbx_seq_one_letter_code
_entity_poly.pdbx_strand_id
1 'polypeptide(L)'
;IGKHSELLKITDDPLAYAKEQVKKYNEEYKKENKVSLDLKVDFAEKIKATDALTSKSTQRNIGYFFLQQIYHELEIHSFFKNVTSDMKIEFDPNLVNRFMIYSRILNPDSKLGAHQNLSLYYEQPDFDYVHILRTMDIMKDHYEEYIRHLFEKSCNIIKRDTSVCFYDCTNYYFETEIDDEDYVDEVTGETIKGLRKYGPSKE
;
A
#
# COMPACT_ATOMS: atom_id res chain seq x y z
N ILE A 1 2.30 -9.43 -27.61
CA ILE A 1 3.36 -10.22 -28.27
C ILE A 1 2.77 -11.09 -29.38
N GLY A 2 1.54 -11.58 -29.30
CA GLY A 2 0.86 -12.36 -30.32
C GLY A 2 0.60 -13.82 -29.92
N LYS A 3 -0.13 -14.53 -30.78
CA LYS A 3 -0.45 -15.94 -30.54
C LYS A 3 0.75 -16.83 -30.90
N HIS A 4 0.87 -17.96 -30.21
CA HIS A 4 1.96 -18.93 -30.44
C HIS A 4 2.09 -19.33 -31.90
N SER A 5 0.96 -19.56 -32.60
CA SER A 5 0.93 -19.90 -34.02
C SER A 5 1.41 -18.78 -34.97
N GLU A 6 1.35 -17.55 -34.53
CA GLU A 6 1.86 -16.39 -35.28
C GLU A 6 3.36 -16.24 -35.04
N LEU A 7 3.81 -16.49 -33.84
CA LEU A 7 5.22 -16.42 -33.45
C LEU A 7 6.05 -17.51 -34.10
N LEU A 8 5.49 -18.72 -34.30
CA LEU A 8 6.13 -19.80 -35.06
C LEU A 8 6.44 -19.46 -36.52
N LYS A 9 5.81 -18.42 -37.09
CA LYS A 9 6.12 -17.92 -38.43
C LYS A 9 7.34 -16.98 -38.44
N ILE A 10 7.74 -16.49 -37.27
CA ILE A 10 8.80 -15.49 -37.11
C ILE A 10 10.07 -16.11 -36.54
N THR A 11 9.93 -17.16 -35.71
CA THR A 11 11.05 -17.78 -35.01
C THR A 11 10.78 -19.24 -34.69
N ASP A 12 11.85 -20.04 -34.65
CA ASP A 12 11.80 -21.46 -34.28
C ASP A 12 11.57 -21.66 -32.76
N ASP A 13 11.90 -20.64 -31.94
CA ASP A 13 11.63 -20.65 -30.48
C ASP A 13 10.77 -19.45 -30.06
N PRO A 14 9.43 -19.58 -30.10
CA PRO A 14 8.50 -18.54 -29.74
C PRO A 14 8.60 -18.07 -28.28
N LEU A 15 9.02 -18.99 -27.38
CA LEU A 15 9.14 -18.66 -25.96
C LEU A 15 10.36 -17.79 -25.66
N ALA A 16 11.51 -18.13 -26.26
CA ALA A 16 12.72 -17.33 -26.13
C ALA A 16 12.52 -15.95 -26.75
N TYR A 17 11.91 -15.89 -27.93
CA TYR A 17 11.57 -14.62 -28.59
C TYR A 17 10.64 -13.76 -27.75
N ALA A 18 9.56 -14.33 -27.19
CA ALA A 18 8.63 -13.58 -26.34
C ALA A 18 9.33 -13.05 -25.08
N LYS A 19 10.18 -13.84 -24.43
CA LYS A 19 10.97 -13.38 -23.26
C LYS A 19 11.90 -12.23 -23.61
N GLU A 20 12.55 -12.29 -24.76
CA GLU A 20 13.44 -11.21 -25.23
C GLU A 20 12.66 -9.93 -25.51
N GLN A 21 11.49 -10.01 -26.15
CA GLN A 21 10.64 -8.83 -26.41
C GLN A 21 10.14 -8.20 -25.10
N VAL A 22 9.72 -9.02 -24.13
CA VAL A 22 9.31 -8.52 -22.79
C VAL A 22 10.48 -7.83 -22.09
N LYS A 23 11.70 -8.39 -22.20
CA LYS A 23 12.89 -7.79 -21.60
C LYS A 23 13.20 -6.43 -22.24
N LYS A 24 13.17 -6.34 -23.57
CA LYS A 24 13.37 -5.07 -24.30
C LYS A 24 12.35 -4.03 -23.91
N TYR A 25 11.07 -4.40 -23.90
CA TYR A 25 9.99 -3.51 -23.49
C TYR A 25 10.19 -2.99 -22.06
N ASN A 26 10.53 -3.86 -21.13
CA ASN A 26 10.78 -3.46 -19.74
C ASN A 26 12.00 -2.55 -19.60
N GLU A 27 13.05 -2.73 -20.41
CA GLU A 27 14.22 -1.86 -20.42
C GLU A 27 13.91 -0.48 -20.99
N GLU A 28 13.10 -0.41 -22.05
CA GLU A 28 12.62 0.83 -22.66
C GLU A 28 11.69 1.57 -21.69
N TYR A 29 10.73 0.88 -21.11
CA TYR A 29 9.82 1.42 -20.11
C TYR A 29 10.56 2.02 -18.90
N LYS A 30 11.59 1.31 -18.41
CA LYS A 30 12.44 1.81 -17.32
C LYS A 30 13.25 3.04 -17.70
N LYS A 31 13.66 3.18 -18.97
CA LYS A 31 14.38 4.37 -19.45
C LYS A 31 13.47 5.56 -19.57
N GLU A 32 12.26 5.36 -20.12
CA GLU A 32 11.28 6.43 -20.35
C GLU A 32 10.64 6.94 -19.04
N ASN A 33 10.46 6.02 -18.06
CA ASN A 33 9.83 6.33 -16.77
C ASN A 33 10.85 6.44 -15.63
N LYS A 34 12.10 6.80 -15.93
CA LYS A 34 13.11 7.04 -14.90
C LYS A 34 12.78 8.32 -14.13
N VAL A 35 12.18 8.16 -12.97
CA VAL A 35 12.02 9.25 -12.01
C VAL A 35 13.37 9.54 -11.39
N SER A 36 13.93 10.73 -11.62
CA SER A 36 15.13 11.22 -10.93
C SER A 36 14.71 12.31 -9.94
N LEU A 37 15.14 12.18 -8.70
CA LEU A 37 15.01 13.22 -7.69
C LEU A 37 16.36 13.92 -7.55
N ASP A 38 16.42 15.21 -7.88
CA ASP A 38 17.61 16.02 -7.65
C ASP A 38 17.63 16.49 -6.18
N LEU A 39 18.31 15.74 -5.33
CA LEU A 39 18.56 16.12 -3.95
C LEU A 39 19.81 16.99 -3.89
N LYS A 40 19.65 18.29 -3.61
CA LYS A 40 20.77 19.17 -3.27
C LYS A 40 21.09 18.96 -1.79
N VAL A 41 22.12 18.19 -1.52
CA VAL A 41 22.65 18.02 -0.15
C VAL A 41 23.79 19.03 0.02
N ASP A 42 23.64 19.96 0.94
CA ASP A 42 24.70 20.89 1.30
C ASP A 42 25.60 20.23 2.38
N PHE A 43 26.78 19.80 1.96
CA PHE A 43 27.79 19.25 2.86
C PHE A 43 28.68 20.33 3.52
N ALA A 44 28.43 21.61 3.25
CA ALA A 44 29.21 22.70 3.83
C ALA A 44 28.78 23.00 5.28
N GLU A 45 27.58 22.57 5.70
CA GLU A 45 27.15 22.66 7.07
C GLU A 45 27.92 21.65 7.93
N LYS A 46 28.99 22.13 8.58
CA LYS A 46 29.81 21.33 9.48
C LYS A 46 28.97 20.94 10.70
N ILE A 47 28.43 19.75 10.69
CA ILE A 47 27.89 19.11 11.90
C ILE A 47 29.04 19.01 12.88
N LYS A 48 28.97 19.72 14.01
CA LYS A 48 30.01 19.62 15.04
C LYS A 48 30.07 18.16 15.49
N ALA A 49 31.27 17.60 15.57
CA ALA A 49 31.46 16.19 15.94
C ALA A 49 30.82 15.84 17.31
N THR A 50 30.63 16.83 18.17
CA THR A 50 29.88 16.72 19.44
C THR A 50 28.40 16.42 19.23
N ASP A 51 27.78 16.85 18.15
CA ASP A 51 26.35 16.63 17.88
C ASP A 51 26.12 15.24 17.24
N ALA A 52 27.12 14.73 16.54
CA ALA A 52 27.10 13.41 15.95
C ALA A 52 27.32 12.27 16.97
N LEU A 53 27.95 12.55 18.10
CA LEU A 53 28.30 11.55 19.12
C LEU A 53 27.30 11.50 20.29
N THR A 54 26.33 12.41 20.37
CA THR A 54 25.27 12.29 21.36
C THR A 54 24.34 11.16 20.93
N SER A 55 24.02 10.23 21.85
CA SER A 55 23.11 9.10 21.69
C SER A 55 21.68 9.48 21.20
N LYS A 56 21.49 10.73 20.83
CA LYS A 56 20.26 11.31 20.25
C LYS A 56 20.35 11.63 18.76
N SER A 57 21.46 11.32 18.06
CA SER A 57 21.47 11.38 16.59
C SER A 57 20.63 10.23 16.04
N THR A 58 19.35 10.44 16.02
CA THR A 58 18.38 9.47 15.54
C THR A 58 18.51 9.40 14.02
N GLN A 59 18.80 8.23 13.49
CA GLN A 59 18.70 7.99 12.06
C GLN A 59 17.27 8.33 11.63
N ARG A 60 17.13 9.11 10.56
CA ARG A 60 15.82 9.49 10.03
C ARG A 60 15.60 8.81 8.68
N ASN A 61 14.40 8.26 8.51
CA ASN A 61 13.98 7.73 7.24
C ASN A 61 13.52 8.87 6.33
N ILE A 62 14.16 9.02 5.18
CA ILE A 62 13.82 10.01 4.14
C ILE A 62 13.25 9.33 2.89
N GLY A 63 13.21 7.99 2.84
CA GLY A 63 12.74 7.22 1.68
C GLY A 63 11.28 7.51 1.32
N TYR A 64 10.49 7.99 2.28
CA TYR A 64 9.10 8.34 2.04
C TYR A 64 8.90 9.56 1.13
N PHE A 65 9.91 10.38 0.87
CA PHE A 65 9.80 11.53 -0.03
C PHE A 65 9.35 11.12 -1.44
N PHE A 66 9.80 9.95 -1.93
CA PHE A 66 9.32 9.40 -3.20
C PHE A 66 7.85 9.00 -3.15
N LEU A 67 7.43 8.40 -2.03
CA LEU A 67 6.03 8.03 -1.81
C LEU A 67 5.14 9.26 -1.65
N GLN A 68 5.67 10.32 -1.05
CA GLN A 68 4.98 11.58 -0.88
C GLN A 68 4.61 12.22 -2.22
N GLN A 69 5.49 12.16 -3.21
CA GLN A 69 5.19 12.63 -4.55
C GLN A 69 3.98 11.89 -5.13
N ILE A 70 4.03 10.55 -5.11
CA ILE A 70 2.92 9.71 -5.61
C ILE A 70 1.62 9.99 -4.83
N TYR A 71 1.71 10.16 -3.52
CA TYR A 71 0.57 10.48 -2.66
C TYR A 71 -0.11 11.79 -3.08
N HIS A 72 0.67 12.80 -3.44
CA HIS A 72 0.16 14.09 -3.92
C HIS A 72 -0.39 14.00 -5.34
N GLU A 73 0.25 13.26 -6.23
CA GLU A 73 -0.24 13.03 -7.60
C GLU A 73 -1.59 12.28 -7.60
N LEU A 74 -1.80 11.38 -6.65
CA LEU A 74 -3.08 10.72 -6.40
C LEU A 74 -4.12 11.62 -5.72
N GLU A 75 -3.75 12.84 -5.35
CA GLU A 75 -4.62 13.83 -4.70
C GLU A 75 -5.36 13.28 -3.46
N ILE A 76 -4.76 12.35 -2.71
CA ILE A 76 -5.40 11.70 -1.56
C ILE A 76 -5.77 12.73 -0.49
N HIS A 77 -4.97 13.78 -0.35
CA HIS A 77 -5.27 14.91 0.56
C HIS A 77 -6.59 15.60 0.23
N SER A 78 -6.95 15.71 -1.06
CA SER A 78 -8.22 16.31 -1.49
C SER A 78 -9.41 15.43 -1.14
N PHE A 79 -9.26 14.11 -1.23
CA PHE A 79 -10.27 13.17 -0.76
C PHE A 79 -10.58 13.38 0.72
N PHE A 80 -9.56 13.35 1.60
CA PHE A 80 -9.78 13.55 3.03
C PHE A 80 -10.38 14.92 3.34
N LYS A 81 -9.91 15.98 2.68
CA LYS A 81 -10.47 17.33 2.84
C LYS A 81 -11.97 17.35 2.52
N ASN A 82 -12.40 16.65 1.49
CA ASN A 82 -13.80 16.62 1.08
C ASN A 82 -14.67 15.84 2.06
N VAL A 83 -14.27 14.60 2.40
CA VAL A 83 -15.09 13.73 3.28
C VAL A 83 -15.13 14.20 4.73
N THR A 84 -14.17 15.02 5.16
CA THR A 84 -14.12 15.54 6.52
C THR A 84 -14.56 17.00 6.66
N SER A 85 -15.02 17.64 5.56
CA SER A 85 -15.39 19.05 5.54
C SER A 85 -16.44 19.44 6.59
N ASP A 86 -17.40 18.56 6.82
CA ASP A 86 -18.51 18.78 7.74
C ASP A 86 -18.31 18.10 9.12
N MET A 87 -17.17 17.45 9.30
CA MET A 87 -16.86 16.74 10.54
C MET A 87 -16.12 17.63 11.51
N LYS A 88 -16.51 17.59 12.80
CA LYS A 88 -15.75 18.22 13.87
C LYS A 88 -14.62 17.31 14.32
N ILE A 89 -13.47 17.39 13.64
CA ILE A 89 -12.29 16.56 13.90
C ILE A 89 -11.16 17.46 14.40
N GLU A 90 -10.50 17.06 15.50
CA GLU A 90 -9.39 17.79 16.11
C GLU A 90 -8.01 17.37 15.61
N PHE A 91 -7.93 16.36 14.75
CA PHE A 91 -6.69 15.84 14.16
C PHE A 91 -6.78 15.83 12.64
N ASP A 92 -5.65 15.65 11.96
CA ASP A 92 -5.61 15.55 10.50
C ASP A 92 -5.62 14.08 10.03
N PRO A 93 -6.76 13.54 9.54
CA PRO A 93 -6.85 12.17 9.02
C PRO A 93 -5.97 11.95 7.79
N ASN A 94 -5.72 12.99 6.99
CA ASN A 94 -4.82 12.90 5.86
C ASN A 94 -3.38 12.67 6.31
N LEU A 95 -2.90 13.38 7.35
CA LEU A 95 -1.59 13.16 7.93
C LEU A 95 -1.44 11.72 8.42
N VAL A 96 -2.43 11.24 9.19
CA VAL A 96 -2.44 9.88 9.72
C VAL A 96 -2.38 8.84 8.59
N ASN A 97 -3.28 8.95 7.60
CA ASN A 97 -3.32 8.03 6.46
C ASN A 97 -2.00 8.01 5.68
N ARG A 98 -1.42 9.18 5.44
CA ARG A 98 -0.14 9.34 4.74
C ARG A 98 0.96 8.52 5.39
N PHE A 99 1.15 8.67 6.70
CA PHE A 99 2.19 7.94 7.42
C PHE A 99 1.87 6.46 7.60
N MET A 100 0.62 6.06 7.66
CA MET A 100 0.23 4.65 7.65
C MET A 100 0.59 3.97 6.32
N ILE A 101 0.40 4.66 5.19
CA ILE A 101 0.81 4.17 3.88
C ILE A 101 2.34 4.07 3.80
N TYR A 102 3.06 5.12 4.22
CA TYR A 102 4.53 5.10 4.20
C TYR A 102 5.10 3.97 5.04
N SER A 103 4.58 3.81 6.26
CA SER A 103 4.99 2.72 7.14
C SER A 103 4.72 1.35 6.50
N ARG A 104 3.55 1.17 5.88
CA ARG A 104 3.20 -0.11 5.25
C ARG A 104 4.13 -0.50 4.12
N ILE A 105 4.65 0.47 3.38
CA ILE A 105 5.52 0.23 2.21
C ILE A 105 6.99 0.11 2.64
N LEU A 106 7.46 1.00 3.51
CA LEU A 106 8.89 1.10 3.86
C LEU A 106 9.31 0.19 5.01
N ASN A 107 8.44 0.01 5.98
CA ASN A 107 8.69 -0.81 7.17
C ASN A 107 7.39 -1.45 7.64
N PRO A 108 6.93 -2.52 6.96
CA PRO A 108 5.67 -3.18 7.29
C PRO A 108 5.66 -3.68 8.74
N ASP A 109 4.70 -3.17 9.51
CA ASP A 109 4.51 -3.51 10.91
C ASP A 109 3.01 -3.48 11.26
N SER A 110 2.67 -3.85 12.50
CA SER A 110 1.35 -3.61 13.07
C SER A 110 1.06 -2.10 13.13
N LYS A 111 -0.20 -1.72 13.23
CA LYS A 111 -0.57 -0.31 13.37
C LYS A 111 0.02 0.33 14.63
N LEU A 112 0.14 -0.44 15.69
CA LEU A 112 0.78 0.01 16.92
C LEU A 112 2.29 0.20 16.72
N GLY A 113 2.97 -0.76 16.08
CA GLY A 113 4.39 -0.65 15.77
C GLY A 113 4.67 0.52 14.82
N ALA A 114 3.84 0.72 13.79
CA ALA A 114 3.92 1.87 12.91
C ALA A 114 3.81 3.20 13.67
N HIS A 115 2.88 3.31 14.63
CA HIS A 115 2.74 4.48 15.49
C HIS A 115 3.97 4.72 16.37
N GLN A 116 4.52 3.68 16.98
CA GLN A 116 5.72 3.78 17.82
C GLN A 116 6.95 4.24 17.03
N ASN A 117 6.99 3.95 15.72
CA ASN A 117 8.09 4.29 14.82
C ASN A 117 7.93 5.66 14.12
N LEU A 118 6.92 6.46 14.44
CA LEU A 118 6.71 7.79 13.81
C LEU A 118 7.90 8.72 13.98
N SER A 119 8.59 8.64 15.11
CA SER A 119 9.79 9.44 15.38
C SER A 119 10.96 9.14 14.43
N LEU A 120 10.94 8.04 13.69
CA LEU A 120 11.96 7.69 12.71
C LEU A 120 11.82 8.45 11.39
N TYR A 121 10.69 9.08 11.14
CA TYR A 121 10.51 9.92 9.96
C TYR A 121 11.12 11.30 10.16
N TYR A 122 11.66 11.88 9.10
CA TYR A 122 12.25 13.22 9.16
C TYR A 122 11.23 14.29 9.59
N GLU A 123 10.01 14.19 9.08
CA GLU A 123 8.90 15.13 9.39
C GLU A 123 8.40 15.01 10.83
N GLN A 124 8.67 13.88 11.52
CA GLN A 124 8.25 13.62 12.90
C GLN A 124 6.75 13.90 13.12
N PRO A 125 5.86 13.21 12.41
CA PRO A 125 4.43 13.46 12.57
C PRO A 125 3.98 13.17 14.01
N ASP A 126 3.12 14.05 14.53
CA ASP A 126 2.59 13.94 15.88
C ASP A 126 1.10 13.67 15.82
N PHE A 127 0.70 12.46 16.20
CA PHE A 127 -0.69 12.05 16.36
C PHE A 127 -0.79 10.81 17.26
N ASP A 128 -1.90 10.67 17.97
CA ASP A 128 -2.14 9.56 18.87
C ASP A 128 -2.56 8.29 18.12
N TYR A 129 -2.33 7.13 18.75
CA TYR A 129 -2.77 5.85 18.20
C TYR A 129 -4.27 5.78 17.93
N VAL A 130 -5.09 6.43 18.78
CA VAL A 130 -6.55 6.48 18.58
C VAL A 130 -6.93 7.20 17.29
N HIS A 131 -6.10 8.13 16.80
CA HIS A 131 -6.34 8.82 15.54
C HIS A 131 -6.20 7.89 14.33
N ILE A 132 -5.35 6.85 14.43
CA ILE A 132 -5.25 5.80 13.42
C ILE A 132 -6.59 5.05 13.31
N LEU A 133 -7.15 4.62 14.45
CA LEU A 133 -8.42 3.89 14.47
C LEU A 133 -9.55 4.75 13.90
N ARG A 134 -9.66 6.00 14.32
CA ARG A 134 -10.67 6.94 13.81
C ARG A 134 -10.50 7.22 12.30
N THR A 135 -9.26 7.33 11.81
CA THR A 135 -9.01 7.48 10.37
C THR A 135 -9.45 6.24 9.59
N MET A 136 -9.25 5.06 10.15
CA MET A 136 -9.73 3.81 9.55
C MET A 136 -11.27 3.74 9.50
N ASP A 137 -11.96 4.24 10.53
CA ASP A 137 -13.42 4.32 10.52
C ASP A 137 -13.90 5.25 9.40
N ILE A 138 -13.29 6.44 9.25
CA ILE A 138 -13.58 7.35 8.14
C ILE A 138 -13.36 6.66 6.79
N MET A 139 -12.24 5.96 6.62
CA MET A 139 -11.95 5.23 5.37
C MET A 139 -12.95 4.10 5.11
N LYS A 140 -13.40 3.41 6.15
CA LYS A 140 -14.40 2.35 6.05
C LYS A 140 -15.75 2.93 5.60
N ASP A 141 -16.19 4.03 6.21
CA ASP A 141 -17.47 4.65 5.90
C ASP A 141 -17.50 5.22 4.47
N HIS A 142 -16.35 5.64 3.94
CA HIS A 142 -16.17 6.18 2.58
C HIS A 142 -15.37 5.26 1.65
N TYR A 143 -15.40 3.93 1.91
CA TYR A 143 -14.53 2.98 1.22
C TYR A 143 -14.69 3.01 -0.30
N GLU A 144 -15.93 2.94 -0.80
CA GLU A 144 -16.22 2.94 -2.23
C GLU A 144 -15.79 4.23 -2.92
N GLU A 145 -15.98 5.37 -2.25
CA GLU A 145 -15.56 6.67 -2.74
C GLU A 145 -14.04 6.77 -2.81
N TYR A 146 -13.35 6.24 -1.78
CA TYR A 146 -11.90 6.24 -1.70
C TYR A 146 -11.28 5.40 -2.82
N ILE A 147 -11.77 4.19 -3.04
CA ILE A 147 -11.29 3.31 -4.11
C ILE A 147 -11.55 3.94 -5.49
N ARG A 148 -12.71 4.54 -5.70
CA ARG A 148 -13.03 5.25 -6.96
C ARG A 148 -12.08 6.41 -7.19
N HIS A 149 -11.85 7.24 -6.17
CA HIS A 149 -10.92 8.36 -6.23
C HIS A 149 -9.51 7.89 -6.62
N LEU A 150 -8.99 6.85 -5.95
CA LEU A 150 -7.68 6.29 -6.25
C LEU A 150 -7.59 5.75 -7.69
N PHE A 151 -8.63 5.07 -8.16
CA PHE A 151 -8.68 4.56 -9.52
C PHE A 151 -8.63 5.71 -10.54
N GLU A 152 -9.50 6.70 -10.41
CA GLU A 152 -9.58 7.86 -11.30
C GLU A 152 -8.27 8.64 -11.35
N LYS A 153 -7.69 8.95 -10.19
CA LYS A 153 -6.43 9.70 -10.11
C LYS A 153 -5.24 8.90 -10.64
N SER A 154 -5.23 7.59 -10.41
CA SER A 154 -4.17 6.73 -10.96
C SER A 154 -4.18 6.63 -12.50
N CYS A 155 -5.34 6.80 -13.14
CA CYS A 155 -5.43 6.86 -14.61
C CYS A 155 -4.72 8.09 -15.21
N ASN A 156 -4.54 9.15 -14.41
CA ASN A 156 -3.79 10.33 -14.83
C ASN A 156 -2.27 10.12 -14.75
N ILE A 157 -1.83 9.20 -13.89
CA ILE A 157 -0.41 8.89 -13.66
C ILE A 157 0.05 7.77 -14.59
N ILE A 158 -0.79 6.75 -14.76
CA ILE A 158 -0.47 5.54 -15.52
C ILE A 158 -1.57 5.31 -16.56
N LYS A 159 -1.19 5.16 -17.83
CA LYS A 159 -2.11 4.71 -18.86
C LYS A 159 -2.53 3.26 -18.57
N ARG A 160 -3.72 3.07 -18.01
CA ARG A 160 -4.28 1.76 -17.71
C ARG A 160 -4.93 1.15 -18.94
N ASP A 161 -4.60 -0.11 -19.21
CA ASP A 161 -5.35 -0.94 -20.15
C ASP A 161 -6.33 -1.81 -19.36
N THR A 162 -7.62 -1.50 -19.50
CA THR A 162 -8.71 -2.22 -18.82
C THR A 162 -9.37 -3.27 -19.71
N SER A 163 -8.80 -3.55 -20.88
CA SER A 163 -9.30 -4.58 -21.79
C SER A 163 -9.14 -6.01 -21.24
N VAL A 164 -8.18 -6.19 -20.32
CA VAL A 164 -7.94 -7.44 -19.61
C VAL A 164 -7.98 -7.21 -18.12
N CYS A 165 -8.79 -7.98 -17.42
CA CYS A 165 -8.88 -7.97 -15.97
C CYS A 165 -8.47 -9.35 -15.43
N PHE A 166 -7.55 -9.37 -14.48
CA PHE A 166 -7.18 -10.58 -13.74
C PHE A 166 -7.99 -10.60 -12.45
N TYR A 167 -8.74 -11.67 -12.26
CA TYR A 167 -9.50 -11.90 -11.04
C TYR A 167 -8.84 -13.01 -10.25
N ASP A 168 -8.42 -12.71 -9.03
CA ASP A 168 -7.86 -13.67 -8.09
C ASP A 168 -8.53 -13.49 -6.73
N CYS A 169 -8.96 -14.61 -6.15
CA CYS A 169 -9.60 -14.62 -4.84
C CYS A 169 -8.55 -14.85 -3.76
N THR A 170 -8.49 -13.95 -2.80
CA THR A 170 -7.72 -14.20 -1.58
C THR A 170 -8.42 -15.27 -0.75
N ASN A 171 -7.76 -16.40 -0.56
CA ASN A 171 -8.24 -17.44 0.33
C ASN A 171 -7.77 -17.14 1.75
N TYR A 172 -8.69 -17.19 2.71
CA TYR A 172 -8.38 -17.16 4.14
C TYR A 172 -8.67 -18.52 4.71
N TYR A 173 -7.79 -19.00 5.57
CA TYR A 173 -7.99 -20.22 6.32
C TYR A 173 -7.62 -20.01 7.78
N PHE A 174 -8.21 -20.81 8.64
CA PHE A 174 -7.85 -20.86 10.04
C PHE A 174 -6.87 -22.02 10.24
N GLU A 175 -5.77 -21.75 10.87
CA GLU A 175 -4.84 -22.78 11.30
C GLU A 175 -5.43 -23.46 12.55
N THR A 176 -6.19 -24.53 12.33
CA THR A 176 -6.85 -25.28 13.40
C THR A 176 -6.77 -26.78 13.11
N GLU A 177 -6.50 -27.56 14.15
CA GLU A 177 -6.50 -29.02 14.08
C GLU A 177 -7.86 -29.63 14.41
N ILE A 178 -8.77 -28.83 14.95
CA ILE A 178 -10.07 -29.28 15.44
C ILE A 178 -11.16 -28.44 14.80
N ASP A 179 -12.18 -29.12 14.28
CA ASP A 179 -13.38 -28.48 13.76
C ASP A 179 -14.15 -27.78 14.88
N ASP A 180 -14.76 -26.64 14.56
CA ASP A 180 -15.77 -26.05 15.45
C ASP A 180 -17.01 -26.94 15.47
N GLU A 181 -17.53 -27.19 16.67
CA GLU A 181 -18.78 -27.91 16.84
C GLU A 181 -19.97 -27.07 16.37
N ASP A 182 -20.97 -27.74 15.82
CA ASP A 182 -22.25 -27.11 15.53
C ASP A 182 -23.00 -26.91 16.84
N TYR A 183 -23.65 -25.77 17.01
CA TYR A 183 -24.42 -25.48 18.23
C TYR A 183 -25.85 -25.02 17.91
N VAL A 184 -26.75 -25.22 18.83
CA VAL A 184 -28.13 -24.75 18.71
C VAL A 184 -28.26 -23.40 19.40
N ASP A 185 -28.73 -22.40 18.65
CA ASP A 185 -29.05 -21.09 19.20
C ASP A 185 -30.24 -21.23 20.18
N GLU A 186 -30.04 -20.89 21.43
CA GLU A 186 -31.05 -21.03 22.49
C GLU A 186 -32.25 -20.12 22.29
N VAL A 187 -32.14 -19.03 21.51
CA VAL A 187 -33.20 -18.07 21.27
C VAL A 187 -34.05 -18.45 20.06
N THR A 188 -33.37 -18.84 18.96
CA THR A 188 -34.05 -19.14 17.68
C THR A 188 -34.35 -20.62 17.50
N GLY A 189 -33.66 -21.51 18.25
CA GLY A 189 -33.77 -22.96 18.09
C GLY A 189 -33.11 -23.49 16.80
N GLU A 190 -32.43 -22.64 16.04
CA GLU A 190 -31.74 -23.03 14.82
C GLU A 190 -30.35 -23.60 15.10
N THR A 191 -29.97 -24.63 14.32
CA THR A 191 -28.61 -25.18 14.38
C THR A 191 -27.66 -24.31 13.58
N ILE A 192 -26.72 -23.66 14.27
CA ILE A 192 -25.67 -22.87 13.66
C ILE A 192 -24.44 -23.76 13.47
N LYS A 193 -23.99 -23.86 12.22
CA LYS A 193 -22.81 -24.65 11.87
C LYS A 193 -21.54 -23.96 12.35
N GLY A 194 -20.62 -24.75 12.89
CA GLY A 194 -19.28 -24.27 13.26
C GLY A 194 -18.56 -23.62 12.06
N LEU A 195 -17.92 -22.49 12.31
CA LEU A 195 -17.29 -21.66 11.26
C LEU A 195 -16.03 -22.30 10.72
N ARG A 196 -15.19 -22.83 11.59
CA ARG A 196 -13.92 -23.41 11.21
C ARG A 196 -14.08 -24.91 11.00
N LYS A 197 -13.82 -25.37 9.79
CA LYS A 197 -13.83 -26.80 9.46
C LYS A 197 -12.50 -27.17 8.83
N TYR A 198 -12.01 -28.35 9.21
CA TYR A 198 -10.81 -28.91 8.59
C TYR A 198 -11.08 -29.20 7.11
N GLY A 199 -10.21 -28.77 6.25
CA GLY A 199 -10.31 -28.98 4.81
C GLY A 199 -8.93 -29.15 4.17
N PRO A 200 -8.90 -29.58 2.90
CA PRO A 200 -7.63 -29.71 2.18
C PRO A 200 -6.97 -28.33 2.05
N SER A 201 -5.73 -28.23 2.52
CA SER A 201 -4.87 -27.08 2.24
C SER A 201 -4.63 -26.98 0.75
N LYS A 202 -4.53 -25.78 0.23
CA LYS A 202 -4.15 -25.51 -1.18
C LYS A 202 -2.65 -25.30 -1.32
N GLU A 203 -1.84 -25.71 -0.35
CA GLU A 203 -0.40 -25.75 -0.51
C GLU A 203 0.05 -26.88 -1.43
#